data_a8ad8261379a503306080ca140064f02
#
_entry.id   a8ad8261379a503306080ca140064f02
#
_cell.length_a   1.000
_cell.length_b   1.000
_cell.length_c   1.000
_cell.angle_alpha   90.00
_cell.angle_beta   90.00
_cell.angle_gamma   90.00
#
_symmetry.space_group_name_H-M   'P 1'
#
loop_
_entity.id
_entity.type
_entity.pdbx_description
1 polymer ?
#
loop_
_entity_poly.entity_id
_entity_poly.type
_entity_poly.pdbx_seq_one_letter_code
_entity_poly.pdbx_strand_id
1 'polypeptide(L)'
;MGVLVAGCGSTGHAESTTAPSTTKTLIPRPLVERELPGLLLSPEQVNAAMGTTDMAIISSQTSLSDHSNTMAPPECLALDGAGEADVYADSGYRAARDHSLNNGDNFTHYAKQAVVLFPLAETARAFFEASAEQWPACHEYRHTQSGTKWYVAELTRDGDILKAITVQRDAGHPGWGCGRALVLRNNIIGDVNTCSADPGDSAVRIAQQIGENVDAVW
;
A
#
# COMPACT_ATOMS: atom_id res chain seq x y z
N MET A 1 -75.68 -52.55 -21.91
CA MET A 1 -75.65 -51.27 -21.17
C MET A 1 -74.38 -51.25 -20.39
N GLY A 2 -73.33 -50.59 -20.91
CA GLY A 2 -72.03 -50.46 -20.28
C GLY A 2 -71.84 -49.03 -19.81
N VAL A 3 -71.39 -48.85 -18.58
CA VAL A 3 -71.06 -47.56 -18.04
C VAL A 3 -69.51 -47.51 -17.89
N LEU A 4 -68.90 -46.59 -18.66
CA LEU A 4 -67.43 -46.26 -18.53
C LEU A 4 -67.29 -45.20 -17.45
N VAL A 5 -66.46 -45.46 -16.46
CA VAL A 5 -65.98 -44.48 -15.46
C VAL A 5 -64.58 -44.05 -15.82
N ALA A 6 -64.47 -42.77 -16.19
CA ALA A 6 -63.17 -42.13 -16.46
C ALA A 6 -62.50 -41.69 -15.11
N GLY A 7 -61.29 -42.19 -14.82
CA GLY A 7 -60.49 -41.78 -13.71
C GLY A 7 -59.63 -40.60 -14.12
N CYS A 8 -59.75 -39.47 -13.43
CA CYS A 8 -58.74 -38.33 -13.49
C CYS A 8 -57.48 -38.61 -12.69
N GLY A 9 -56.41 -38.74 -13.41
CA GLY A 9 -55.07 -38.76 -12.78
C GLY A 9 -54.60 -37.35 -12.45
N SER A 10 -54.38 -37.05 -11.17
CA SER A 10 -53.68 -35.83 -10.70
C SER A 10 -52.19 -35.98 -10.86
N THR A 11 -51.61 -35.24 -11.80
CA THR A 11 -50.15 -35.06 -11.88
C THR A 11 -49.71 -34.06 -10.82
N GLY A 12 -49.16 -34.56 -9.73
CA GLY A 12 -48.49 -33.71 -8.74
C GLY A 12 -47.19 -33.13 -9.30
N HIS A 13 -47.14 -31.82 -9.47
CA HIS A 13 -45.88 -31.12 -9.68
C HIS A 13 -45.12 -31.07 -8.35
N ALA A 14 -43.96 -31.73 -8.29
CA ALA A 14 -43.00 -31.56 -7.22
C ALA A 14 -42.28 -30.23 -7.48
N GLU A 15 -42.61 -29.20 -6.72
CA GLU A 15 -41.81 -27.97 -6.65
C GLU A 15 -40.47 -28.32 -5.96
N SER A 16 -39.38 -28.34 -6.73
CA SER A 16 -38.01 -28.37 -6.22
C SER A 16 -37.71 -27.02 -5.57
N THR A 17 -37.86 -26.96 -4.26
CA THR A 17 -37.40 -25.83 -3.45
C THR A 17 -35.86 -25.90 -3.39
N THR A 18 -35.18 -25.15 -4.29
CA THR A 18 -33.75 -24.95 -4.22
C THR A 18 -33.47 -24.06 -3.01
N ALA A 19 -32.94 -24.63 -1.93
CA ALA A 19 -32.48 -23.85 -0.77
C ALA A 19 -31.36 -22.88 -1.19
N PRO A 20 -31.40 -21.63 -0.76
CA PRO A 20 -30.33 -20.69 -1.09
C PRO A 20 -29.01 -21.20 -0.49
N SER A 21 -28.03 -21.46 -1.37
CA SER A 21 -26.67 -21.80 -0.98
C SER A 21 -26.04 -20.56 -0.33
N THR A 22 -26.00 -20.52 0.98
CA THR A 22 -25.24 -19.48 1.70
C THR A 22 -23.76 -19.79 1.52
N THR A 23 -23.12 -19.13 0.55
CA THR A 23 -21.68 -19.11 0.43
C THR A 23 -21.12 -18.45 1.70
N LYS A 24 -20.53 -19.24 2.57
CA LYS A 24 -19.78 -18.70 3.73
C LYS A 24 -18.60 -17.91 3.17
N THR A 25 -18.65 -16.59 3.25
CA THR A 25 -17.48 -15.77 3.00
C THR A 25 -16.46 -16.10 4.09
N LEU A 26 -15.37 -16.74 3.69
CA LEU A 26 -14.27 -17.01 4.61
C LEU A 26 -13.63 -15.68 5.00
N ILE A 27 -13.48 -15.45 6.30
CA ILE A 27 -12.71 -14.29 6.79
C ILE A 27 -11.24 -14.59 6.48
N PRO A 28 -10.52 -13.68 5.79
CA PRO A 28 -9.10 -13.85 5.52
C PRO A 28 -8.32 -14.05 6.81
N ARG A 29 -7.41 -15.03 6.84
CA ARG A 29 -6.51 -15.18 7.97
C ARG A 29 -5.51 -14.02 8.00
N PRO A 30 -5.03 -13.57 9.17
CA PRO A 30 -3.88 -12.68 9.24
C PRO A 30 -2.63 -13.31 8.60
N LEU A 31 -1.85 -12.50 7.86
CA LEU A 31 -0.55 -12.89 7.36
C LEU A 31 0.45 -12.99 8.51
N VAL A 32 1.58 -13.67 8.25
CA VAL A 32 2.67 -13.87 9.21
C VAL A 32 4.01 -13.42 8.60
N GLU A 33 5.02 -13.19 9.43
CA GLU A 33 6.29 -12.58 9.03
C GLU A 33 7.00 -13.27 7.86
N ARG A 34 6.97 -14.60 7.79
CA ARG A 34 7.60 -15.36 6.69
C ARG A 34 7.01 -15.08 5.30
N GLU A 35 5.84 -14.47 5.24
CA GLU A 35 5.14 -14.13 3.98
C GLU A 35 5.55 -12.76 3.43
N LEU A 36 6.09 -11.88 4.29
CA LEU A 36 6.45 -10.51 3.90
C LEU A 36 7.37 -10.39 2.68
N PRO A 37 8.44 -11.22 2.53
CA PRO A 37 9.32 -11.08 1.37
C PRO A 37 8.61 -11.28 0.03
N GLY A 38 7.57 -12.13 -0.01
CA GLY A 38 6.78 -12.41 -1.21
C GLY A 38 5.78 -11.31 -1.58
N LEU A 39 5.60 -10.31 -0.72
CA LEU A 39 4.67 -9.20 -0.96
C LEU A 39 5.34 -8.03 -1.71
N LEU A 40 6.67 -7.89 -1.60
CA LEU A 40 7.42 -6.84 -2.27
C LEU A 40 7.53 -7.10 -3.76
N LEU A 41 7.55 -6.04 -4.55
CA LEU A 41 7.71 -6.11 -6.00
C LEU A 41 9.16 -6.42 -6.38
N SER A 42 9.33 -7.15 -7.47
CA SER A 42 10.64 -7.31 -8.11
C SER A 42 11.12 -6.01 -8.75
N PRO A 43 12.44 -5.86 -9.03
CA PRO A 43 12.95 -4.70 -9.76
C PRO A 43 12.23 -4.43 -11.09
N GLU A 44 11.87 -5.49 -11.83
CA GLU A 44 11.17 -5.37 -13.12
C GLU A 44 9.76 -4.79 -12.94
N GLN A 45 9.05 -5.17 -11.88
CA GLN A 45 7.72 -4.64 -11.56
C GLN A 45 7.81 -3.18 -11.11
N VAL A 46 8.82 -2.83 -10.28
CA VAL A 46 9.09 -1.44 -9.88
C VAL A 46 9.45 -0.60 -11.10
N ASN A 47 10.30 -1.09 -12.00
CA ASN A 47 10.65 -0.43 -13.25
C ASN A 47 9.40 -0.14 -14.10
N ALA A 48 8.51 -1.12 -14.25
CA ALA A 48 7.26 -0.93 -14.99
C ALA A 48 6.37 0.13 -14.33
N ALA A 49 6.27 0.14 -13.00
CA ALA A 49 5.50 1.15 -12.27
C ALA A 49 6.09 2.56 -12.37
N MET A 50 7.41 2.67 -12.42
CA MET A 50 8.15 3.94 -12.53
C MET A 50 8.32 4.45 -13.97
N GLY A 51 8.03 3.60 -14.99
CA GLY A 51 8.25 3.94 -16.40
C GLY A 51 9.73 3.99 -16.79
N THR A 52 10.58 3.19 -16.13
CA THR A 52 12.01 3.06 -16.39
C THR A 52 12.40 1.59 -16.56
N THR A 53 13.67 1.27 -16.79
CA THR A 53 14.15 -0.10 -17.04
C THR A 53 15.42 -0.48 -16.28
N ASP A 54 16.01 0.45 -15.55
CA ASP A 54 17.38 0.36 -15.05
C ASP A 54 17.51 0.47 -13.52
N MET A 55 16.39 0.48 -12.79
CA MET A 55 16.43 0.46 -11.33
C MET A 55 16.83 -0.91 -10.80
N ALA A 56 17.70 -0.90 -9.79
CA ALA A 56 18.14 -2.09 -9.08
C ALA A 56 17.99 -1.90 -7.56
N ILE A 57 17.88 -3.01 -6.83
CA ILE A 57 17.87 -2.97 -5.37
C ILE A 57 19.24 -2.53 -4.87
N ILE A 58 19.28 -1.44 -4.11
CA ILE A 58 20.48 -0.92 -3.45
C ILE A 58 20.49 -1.21 -1.95
N SER A 59 19.33 -1.50 -1.36
CA SER A 59 19.20 -1.89 0.04
C SER A 59 18.01 -2.82 0.24
N SER A 60 18.17 -3.77 1.15
CA SER A 60 17.11 -4.69 1.61
C SER A 60 17.22 -4.84 3.12
N GLN A 61 16.13 -4.54 3.84
CA GLN A 61 16.14 -4.51 5.30
C GLN A 61 14.99 -5.32 5.90
N THR A 62 15.19 -5.72 7.14
CA THR A 62 14.20 -6.42 7.97
C THR A 62 13.72 -5.58 9.16
N SER A 63 14.14 -4.32 9.20
CA SER A 63 13.76 -3.31 10.18
C SER A 63 13.43 -2.01 9.48
N LEU A 64 12.62 -1.18 10.10
CA LEU A 64 12.29 0.15 9.61
C LEU A 64 13.53 1.07 9.73
N SER A 65 13.66 2.01 8.79
CA SER A 65 14.72 3.05 8.81
C SER A 65 14.41 4.11 9.86
N ASP A 66 15.45 4.82 10.31
CA ASP A 66 15.28 5.96 11.20
C ASP A 66 15.95 7.20 10.58
N HIS A 67 15.14 8.10 10.04
CA HIS A 67 15.55 9.40 9.52
C HIS A 67 14.89 10.55 10.30
N SER A 68 14.37 10.30 11.50
CA SER A 68 13.63 11.28 12.31
C SER A 68 14.41 12.57 12.58
N ASN A 69 15.73 12.51 12.63
CA ASN A 69 16.61 13.66 12.86
C ASN A 69 17.06 14.38 11.58
N THR A 70 16.66 13.89 10.41
CA THR A 70 17.15 14.42 9.11
C THR A 70 16.23 15.43 8.47
N MET A 71 15.06 15.67 9.04
CA MET A 71 14.07 16.59 8.48
C MET A 71 13.29 17.36 9.56
N ALA A 72 12.67 18.45 9.17
CA ALA A 72 11.86 19.31 10.05
C ALA A 72 10.71 19.98 9.23
N PRO A 73 9.51 20.07 9.79
CA PRO A 73 9.12 19.64 11.14
C PRO A 73 8.89 18.12 11.19
N PRO A 74 8.99 17.47 12.37
CA PRO A 74 8.98 16.02 12.51
C PRO A 74 7.66 15.35 12.09
N GLU A 75 6.54 16.02 12.19
CA GLU A 75 5.23 15.52 11.73
C GLU A 75 5.17 15.24 10.23
N CYS A 76 6.11 15.79 9.45
CA CYS A 76 6.21 15.54 8.02
C CYS A 76 7.00 14.27 7.65
N LEU A 77 7.61 13.58 8.62
CA LEU A 77 8.43 12.39 8.36
C LEU A 77 7.64 11.31 7.59
N ALA A 78 6.36 11.14 7.91
CA ALA A 78 5.49 10.20 7.23
C ALA A 78 5.28 10.52 5.72
N LEU A 79 5.47 11.78 5.32
CA LEU A 79 5.37 12.21 3.91
C LEU A 79 6.73 12.26 3.22
N ASP A 80 7.82 12.35 3.97
CA ASP A 80 9.18 12.35 3.42
C ASP A 80 9.63 10.95 3.01
N GLY A 81 9.42 9.94 3.85
CA GLY A 81 9.94 8.60 3.64
C GLY A 81 8.95 7.47 3.92
N ALA A 82 9.15 6.33 3.25
CA ALA A 82 8.45 5.09 3.53
C ALA A 82 9.18 4.27 4.58
N GLY A 83 8.43 3.55 5.44
CA GLY A 83 9.00 2.63 6.42
C GLY A 83 9.90 3.31 7.45
N GLU A 84 9.45 4.44 8.01
CA GLU A 84 10.18 5.19 9.03
C GLU A 84 9.82 4.74 10.45
N ALA A 85 10.82 4.35 11.26
CA ALA A 85 10.63 3.76 12.58
C ALA A 85 9.80 4.65 13.52
N ASP A 86 10.07 5.96 13.54
CA ASP A 86 9.34 6.92 14.36
C ASP A 86 7.86 7.03 13.97
N VAL A 87 7.55 6.89 12.67
CA VAL A 87 6.16 6.89 12.17
C VAL A 87 5.39 5.68 12.67
N TYR A 88 6.06 4.54 12.80
CA TYR A 88 5.47 3.29 13.29
C TYR A 88 5.65 3.07 14.79
N ALA A 89 6.32 3.98 15.50
CA ALA A 89 6.48 3.89 16.95
C ALA A 89 5.10 3.77 17.62
N ASP A 90 5.00 2.94 18.64
CA ASP A 90 3.78 2.69 19.42
C ASP A 90 2.56 2.18 18.63
N SER A 91 2.69 1.94 17.31
CA SER A 91 1.61 1.40 16.48
C SER A 91 1.30 -0.08 16.74
N GLY A 92 2.22 -0.78 17.41
CA GLY A 92 2.10 -2.21 17.70
C GLY A 92 2.42 -3.12 16.52
N TYR A 93 3.09 -2.62 15.45
CA TYR A 93 3.56 -3.47 14.37
C TYR A 93 4.51 -4.58 14.88
N ARG A 94 4.66 -5.68 14.13
CA ARG A 94 5.41 -6.87 14.56
C ARG A 94 6.68 -7.11 13.77
N ALA A 95 6.64 -6.84 12.48
CA ALA A 95 7.76 -7.06 11.58
C ALA A 95 7.62 -6.14 10.36
N ALA A 96 8.72 -5.91 9.68
CA ALA A 96 8.75 -5.18 8.43
C ALA A 96 9.77 -5.79 7.47
N ARG A 97 9.59 -5.52 6.17
CA ARG A 97 10.57 -5.76 5.11
C ARG A 97 10.53 -4.58 4.17
N ASP A 98 11.69 -4.13 3.73
CA ASP A 98 11.76 -3.11 2.69
C ASP A 98 12.83 -3.38 1.64
N HIS A 99 12.62 -2.77 0.47
CA HIS A 99 13.64 -2.60 -0.57
C HIS A 99 13.71 -1.12 -0.95
N SER A 100 14.95 -0.61 -1.05
CA SER A 100 15.22 0.65 -1.73
C SER A 100 15.86 0.37 -3.08
N LEU A 101 15.43 1.08 -4.10
CA LEU A 101 15.90 0.92 -5.48
C LEU A 101 16.26 2.29 -6.06
N ASN A 102 17.27 2.33 -6.92
CA ASN A 102 17.55 3.48 -7.78
C ASN A 102 18.20 3.03 -9.09
N ASN A 103 18.45 3.98 -10.00
CA ASN A 103 19.07 3.73 -11.29
C ASN A 103 20.53 4.25 -11.36
N GLY A 104 21.30 4.05 -10.30
CA GLY A 104 22.74 4.33 -10.24
C GLY A 104 23.10 5.56 -9.41
N ASP A 105 24.38 5.94 -9.41
CA ASP A 105 24.95 6.96 -8.50
C ASP A 105 24.34 8.37 -8.72
N ASN A 106 24.05 8.73 -9.97
CA ASN A 106 23.39 9.98 -10.32
C ASN A 106 21.91 9.72 -10.68
N PHE A 107 21.20 9.06 -9.76
CA PHE A 107 19.87 8.56 -10.04
C PHE A 107 18.87 9.67 -10.43
N THR A 108 18.04 9.33 -11.38
CA THR A 108 16.87 10.10 -11.81
C THR A 108 15.56 9.46 -11.35
N HIS A 109 15.65 8.26 -10.80
CA HIS A 109 14.54 7.51 -10.23
C HIS A 109 14.97 6.87 -8.91
N TYR A 110 14.13 7.00 -7.90
CA TYR A 110 14.27 6.34 -6.62
C TYR A 110 12.94 5.73 -6.22
N ALA A 111 12.98 4.56 -5.62
CA ALA A 111 11.81 3.94 -4.99
C ALA A 111 12.20 3.28 -3.67
N LYS A 112 11.36 3.41 -2.67
CA LYS A 112 11.36 2.57 -1.47
C LYS A 112 9.98 1.95 -1.32
N GLN A 113 9.93 0.65 -1.18
CA GLN A 113 8.74 -0.11 -0.87
C GLN A 113 8.94 -0.85 0.44
N ALA A 114 7.99 -0.76 1.33
CA ALA A 114 7.98 -1.47 2.60
C ALA A 114 6.64 -2.19 2.79
N VAL A 115 6.68 -3.34 3.47
CA VAL A 115 5.51 -4.05 3.98
C VAL A 115 5.64 -4.20 5.48
N VAL A 116 4.64 -3.73 6.20
CA VAL A 116 4.62 -3.69 7.66
C VAL A 116 3.50 -4.57 8.18
N LEU A 117 3.86 -5.55 8.98
CA LEU A 117 2.98 -6.55 9.56
C LEU A 117 2.43 -6.08 10.89
N PHE A 118 1.11 -6.13 11.02
CA PHE A 118 0.41 -5.95 12.30
C PHE A 118 -0.12 -7.28 12.84
N PRO A 119 -0.39 -7.37 14.16
CA PRO A 119 -0.93 -8.61 14.73
C PRO A 119 -2.32 -8.96 14.18
N LEU A 120 -3.14 -7.95 13.88
CA LEU A 120 -4.53 -8.08 13.42
C LEU A 120 -4.85 -7.04 12.36
N ALA A 121 -5.85 -7.31 11.53
CA ALA A 121 -6.34 -6.37 10.52
C ALA A 121 -6.88 -5.07 11.14
N GLU A 122 -7.52 -5.15 12.31
CA GLU A 122 -8.02 -3.98 13.04
C GLU A 122 -6.89 -3.06 13.49
N THR A 123 -5.74 -3.61 13.90
CA THR A 123 -4.57 -2.81 14.32
C THR A 123 -3.93 -2.11 13.10
N ALA A 124 -3.82 -2.80 11.96
CA ALA A 124 -3.36 -2.20 10.71
C ALA A 124 -4.30 -1.08 10.24
N ARG A 125 -5.62 -1.29 10.35
CA ARG A 125 -6.62 -0.28 10.03
C ARG A 125 -6.52 0.94 10.94
N ALA A 126 -6.34 0.73 12.24
CA ALA A 126 -6.18 1.84 13.18
C ALA A 126 -4.96 2.72 12.82
N PHE A 127 -3.83 2.11 12.43
CA PHE A 127 -2.66 2.83 11.96
C PHE A 127 -2.96 3.60 10.66
N PHE A 128 -3.64 2.97 9.70
CA PHE A 128 -4.00 3.61 8.43
C PHE A 128 -4.91 4.84 8.63
N GLU A 129 -5.93 4.72 9.48
CA GLU A 129 -6.84 5.83 9.80
C GLU A 129 -6.09 6.96 10.51
N ALA A 130 -5.23 6.65 11.47
CA ALA A 130 -4.40 7.65 12.14
C ALA A 130 -3.47 8.37 11.15
N SER A 131 -2.88 7.65 10.17
CA SER A 131 -2.07 8.24 9.12
C SER A 131 -2.89 9.20 8.24
N ALA A 132 -4.13 8.81 7.88
CA ALA A 132 -5.01 9.65 7.09
C ALA A 132 -5.42 10.95 7.82
N GLU A 133 -5.50 10.91 9.15
CA GLU A 133 -5.75 12.08 9.99
C GLU A 133 -4.51 12.96 10.19
N GLN A 134 -3.32 12.36 10.24
CA GLN A 134 -2.07 13.07 10.51
C GLN A 134 -1.44 13.70 9.28
N TRP A 135 -1.47 13.05 8.12
CA TRP A 135 -0.82 13.54 6.90
C TRP A 135 -1.21 14.96 6.50
N PRO A 136 -2.48 15.41 6.64
CA PRO A 136 -2.87 16.78 6.33
C PRO A 136 -2.21 17.86 7.18
N ALA A 137 -1.61 17.53 8.31
CA ALA A 137 -0.90 18.49 9.15
C ALA A 137 0.44 18.96 8.53
N CYS A 138 1.03 18.12 7.65
CA CYS A 138 2.25 18.49 6.93
C CYS A 138 1.91 19.27 5.66
N HIS A 139 2.47 20.48 5.53
CA HIS A 139 2.33 21.33 4.35
C HIS A 139 3.66 21.56 3.66
N GLU A 140 4.72 21.81 4.45
CA GLU A 140 6.08 22.08 3.99
C GLU A 140 7.07 21.47 4.97
N TYR A 141 8.18 21.00 4.46
CA TYR A 141 9.29 20.50 5.28
C TYR A 141 10.65 20.77 4.62
N ARG A 142 11.69 20.55 5.38
CA ARG A 142 13.07 20.67 4.88
C ARG A 142 13.93 19.54 5.41
N HIS A 143 14.89 19.11 4.63
CA HIS A 143 15.97 18.25 5.10
C HIS A 143 17.00 19.08 5.85
N THR A 144 17.32 18.68 7.08
CA THR A 144 18.21 19.45 7.96
C THR A 144 19.66 19.42 7.49
N GLN A 145 20.07 18.35 6.79
CA GLN A 145 21.44 18.16 6.30
C GLN A 145 21.70 18.91 4.99
N SER A 146 20.81 18.81 4.01
CA SER A 146 20.98 19.45 2.69
C SER A 146 20.38 20.86 2.62
N GLY A 147 19.44 21.17 3.52
CA GLY A 147 18.66 22.40 3.50
C GLY A 147 17.58 22.42 2.41
N THR A 148 17.41 21.33 1.64
CA THR A 148 16.37 21.24 0.60
C THR A 148 14.97 21.40 1.21
N LYS A 149 14.12 22.16 0.52
CA LYS A 149 12.74 22.46 0.95
C LYS A 149 11.75 21.75 0.07
N TRP A 150 10.70 21.26 0.67
CA TRP A 150 9.65 20.50 0.02
C TRP A 150 8.27 21.03 0.42
N TYR A 151 7.30 20.89 -0.45
CA TYR A 151 5.90 21.20 -0.13
C TYR A 151 4.98 20.08 -0.62
N VAL A 152 3.89 19.89 0.09
CA VAL A 152 2.84 18.93 -0.27
C VAL A 152 1.96 19.55 -1.35
N ALA A 153 2.02 19.01 -2.56
CA ALA A 153 1.27 19.49 -3.72
C ALA A 153 -0.11 18.83 -3.81
N GLU A 154 -0.22 17.59 -3.38
CA GLU A 154 -1.45 16.80 -3.43
C GLU A 154 -1.51 15.87 -2.23
N LEU A 155 -2.72 15.66 -1.69
CA LEU A 155 -3.02 14.66 -0.68
C LEU A 155 -4.44 14.18 -0.90
N THR A 156 -4.61 12.89 -1.15
CA THR A 156 -5.90 12.26 -1.44
C THR A 156 -6.02 10.89 -0.78
N ARG A 157 -7.25 10.48 -0.57
CA ARG A 157 -7.60 9.13 -0.10
C ARG A 157 -8.63 8.52 -1.05
N ASP A 158 -8.38 7.28 -1.47
CA ASP A 158 -9.32 6.46 -2.20
C ASP A 158 -9.45 5.09 -1.50
N GLY A 159 -10.53 4.92 -0.77
CA GLY A 159 -10.78 3.72 0.03
C GLY A 159 -9.65 3.43 1.03
N ASP A 160 -8.97 2.30 0.83
CA ASP A 160 -7.85 1.82 1.62
C ASP A 160 -6.47 2.23 1.04
N ILE A 161 -6.43 3.27 0.19
CA ILE A 161 -5.20 3.87 -0.33
C ILE A 161 -5.15 5.35 0.08
N LEU A 162 -4.05 5.75 0.70
CA LEU A 162 -3.70 7.12 1.00
C LEU A 162 -2.54 7.53 0.11
N LYS A 163 -2.65 8.68 -0.58
CA LYS A 163 -1.66 9.19 -1.52
C LYS A 163 -1.26 10.61 -1.17
N ALA A 164 0.02 10.94 -1.37
CA ALA A 164 0.50 12.31 -1.40
C ALA A 164 1.54 12.51 -2.51
N ILE A 165 1.65 13.73 -3.00
CA ILE A 165 2.73 14.19 -3.88
C ILE A 165 3.44 15.34 -3.16
N THR A 166 4.75 15.20 -3.01
CA THR A 166 5.61 16.27 -2.49
C THR A 166 6.56 16.73 -3.59
N VAL A 167 6.83 18.03 -3.65
CA VAL A 167 7.67 18.64 -4.70
C VAL A 167 8.80 19.43 -4.04
N GLN A 168 10.02 19.23 -4.53
CA GLN A 168 11.18 19.96 -4.05
C GLN A 168 11.18 21.38 -4.62
N ARG A 169 11.32 22.39 -3.75
CA ARG A 169 11.55 23.78 -4.17
C ARG A 169 12.98 23.92 -4.71
N ASP A 170 13.12 24.71 -5.74
CA ASP A 170 14.43 25.06 -6.32
C ASP A 170 15.30 23.83 -6.66
N ALA A 171 14.67 22.73 -7.10
CA ALA A 171 15.36 21.53 -7.54
C ALA A 171 16.24 21.83 -8.78
N GLY A 172 17.41 21.18 -8.84
CA GLY A 172 18.28 21.27 -10.03
C GLY A 172 17.64 20.70 -11.30
N HIS A 173 16.65 19.80 -11.13
CA HIS A 173 15.80 19.30 -12.20
C HIS A 173 14.37 19.79 -11.98
N PRO A 174 13.79 20.59 -12.91
CA PRO A 174 12.42 21.05 -12.80
C PRO A 174 11.46 19.87 -12.62
N GLY A 175 10.51 20.00 -11.67
CA GLY A 175 9.51 18.98 -11.41
C GLY A 175 9.96 17.81 -10.50
N TRP A 176 11.21 17.82 -9.99
CA TRP A 176 11.63 16.78 -9.04
C TRP A 176 10.72 16.73 -7.84
N GLY A 177 10.11 15.58 -7.63
CA GLY A 177 9.15 15.34 -6.57
C GLY A 177 9.10 13.89 -6.16
N CYS A 178 8.34 13.61 -5.12
CA CYS A 178 8.13 12.26 -4.63
C CYS A 178 6.64 11.97 -4.49
N GLY A 179 6.24 10.79 -4.94
CA GLY A 179 4.95 10.18 -4.65
C GLY A 179 5.03 9.34 -3.39
N ARG A 180 4.04 9.48 -2.52
CA ARG A 180 3.83 8.63 -1.34
C ARG A 180 2.54 7.86 -1.48
N ALA A 181 2.52 6.60 -1.06
CA ALA A 181 1.29 5.83 -0.94
C ALA A 181 1.35 4.90 0.27
N LEU A 182 0.25 4.83 1.03
CA LEU A 182 -0.07 3.72 1.93
C LEU A 182 -1.19 2.90 1.33
N VAL A 183 -1.12 1.59 1.42
CA VAL A 183 -2.22 0.67 1.15
C VAL A 183 -2.47 -0.21 2.36
N LEU A 184 -3.73 -0.31 2.76
CA LEU A 184 -4.17 -1.25 3.79
C LEU A 184 -4.76 -2.50 3.13
N ARG A 185 -4.22 -3.67 3.43
CA ARG A 185 -4.80 -4.97 3.07
C ARG A 185 -4.62 -5.95 4.21
N ASN A 186 -5.72 -6.55 4.69
CA ASN A 186 -5.71 -7.45 5.83
C ASN A 186 -4.94 -6.82 7.01
N ASN A 187 -3.93 -7.50 7.56
CA ASN A 187 -3.07 -7.02 8.64
C ASN A 187 -1.72 -6.45 8.13
N ILE A 188 -1.68 -6.00 6.88
CA ILE A 188 -0.50 -5.42 6.23
C ILE A 188 -0.76 -3.96 5.86
N ILE A 189 0.24 -3.12 6.12
CA ILE A 189 0.41 -1.81 5.50
C ILE A 189 1.52 -1.94 4.45
N GLY A 190 1.18 -1.71 3.18
CA GLY A 190 2.16 -1.42 2.14
C GLY A 190 2.48 0.07 2.17
N ASP A 191 3.74 0.41 2.30
CA ASP A 191 4.22 1.78 2.47
C ASP A 191 5.26 2.11 1.40
N VAL A 192 4.96 3.06 0.52
CA VAL A 192 5.73 3.30 -0.70
C VAL A 192 6.10 4.77 -0.85
N ASN A 193 7.35 5.00 -1.24
CA ASN A 193 7.86 6.28 -1.69
C ASN A 193 8.54 6.11 -3.06
N THR A 194 8.26 7.00 -4.00
CA THR A 194 8.91 7.03 -5.32
C THR A 194 9.28 8.46 -5.68
N CYS A 195 10.49 8.68 -6.20
CA CYS A 195 10.93 10.03 -6.59
C CYS A 195 11.46 10.04 -8.03
N SER A 196 11.08 11.06 -8.77
CA SER A 196 11.54 11.35 -10.15
C SER A 196 11.21 12.80 -10.53
N ALA A 197 11.54 13.22 -11.75
CA ALA A 197 11.12 14.51 -12.30
C ALA A 197 9.59 14.63 -12.50
N ASP A 198 8.90 13.50 -12.60
CA ASP A 198 7.43 13.38 -12.63
C ASP A 198 7.02 12.07 -11.94
N PRO A 199 6.82 12.05 -10.61
CA PRO A 199 6.47 10.83 -9.91
C PRO A 199 5.07 10.31 -10.24
N GLY A 200 4.14 11.17 -10.62
CA GLY A 200 2.76 10.80 -10.97
C GLY A 200 2.14 9.83 -9.98
N ASP A 201 1.54 8.74 -10.48
CA ASP A 201 0.92 7.69 -9.68
C ASP A 201 1.84 6.47 -9.41
N SER A 202 3.16 6.60 -9.61
CA SER A 202 4.08 5.45 -9.48
C SER A 202 4.03 4.79 -8.10
N ALA A 203 3.99 5.58 -7.02
CA ALA A 203 3.84 5.04 -5.65
C ALA A 203 2.52 4.29 -5.46
N VAL A 204 1.42 4.83 -6.02
CA VAL A 204 0.09 4.19 -5.96
C VAL A 204 0.09 2.86 -6.71
N ARG A 205 0.68 2.80 -7.92
CA ARG A 205 0.78 1.55 -8.69
C ARG A 205 1.55 0.47 -7.95
N ILE A 206 2.67 0.81 -7.30
CA ILE A 206 3.43 -0.12 -6.47
C ILE A 206 2.61 -0.56 -5.25
N ALA A 207 1.97 0.37 -4.55
CA ALA A 207 1.15 0.07 -3.39
C ALA A 207 -0.04 -0.83 -3.73
N GLN A 208 -0.73 -0.58 -4.85
CA GLN A 208 -1.82 -1.43 -5.35
C GLN A 208 -1.34 -2.85 -5.63
N GLN A 209 -0.20 -3.02 -6.29
CA GLN A 209 0.35 -4.34 -6.58
C GLN A 209 0.79 -5.07 -5.29
N ILE A 210 1.33 -4.37 -4.29
CA ILE A 210 1.55 -4.94 -2.96
C ILE A 210 0.22 -5.42 -2.36
N GLY A 211 -0.85 -4.62 -2.47
CA GLY A 211 -2.18 -5.01 -2.03
C GLY A 211 -2.69 -6.28 -2.73
N GLU A 212 -2.51 -6.38 -4.05
CA GLU A 212 -2.87 -7.57 -4.83
C GLU A 212 -2.06 -8.80 -4.40
N ASN A 213 -0.76 -8.62 -4.11
CA ASN A 213 0.08 -9.70 -3.58
C ASN A 213 -0.41 -10.19 -2.20
N VAL A 214 -0.88 -9.29 -1.34
CA VAL A 214 -1.51 -9.66 -0.06
C VAL A 214 -2.79 -10.47 -0.32
N ASP A 215 -3.65 -10.00 -1.23
CA ASP A 215 -4.91 -10.66 -1.56
C ASP A 215 -4.70 -12.06 -2.18
N ALA A 216 -3.55 -12.31 -2.80
CA ALA A 216 -3.22 -13.60 -3.40
C ALA A 216 -2.72 -14.67 -2.41
N VAL A 217 -2.37 -14.30 -1.19
CA VAL A 217 -1.72 -15.22 -0.20
C VAL A 217 -2.73 -15.82 0.79
N TRP A 218 -3.96 -15.29 0.86
CA TRP A 218 -4.98 -15.75 1.84
C TRP A 218 -6.21 -16.37 1.21
#